data_7f530d5131a03711ed5963558419668c
#
_entry.id   7f530d5131a03711ed5963558419668c
#
_cell.length_a   1.000
_cell.length_b   1.000
_cell.length_c   1.000
_cell.angle_alpha   90.00
_cell.angle_beta   90.00
_cell.angle_gamma   90.00
#
_symmetry.space_group_name_H-M   'P 1'
#
loop_
_entity.id
_entity.type
_entity.pdbx_description
1 polymer ?
#
loop_
_entity_poly.entity_id
_entity_poly.type
_entity_poly.pdbx_seq_one_letter_code
_entity_poly.pdbx_strand_id
1 'polypeptide(L)'
;AVQNSIANQFMVAEEENIDQPISKTTHTRYIVSGKRSFEAAKDYAGKNIAVLNYANNLSIGGAPFYAGAQEESLCRCSTLLPCLQAMKASFYHKHHELYSTKQMDFMGNDDLIYTPEVVVFKSDERTDPVYPRMMNREEWFKVNVITCAAPQMQIAKKYPSNYEDVIRARIKKILDVAAKEKNEVIILGAWGCGAFKNPKEVVARLFVDLLKNYNFEIVEFALATRNDVQGSAFTRALQRNKV
;
A
#
# COMPACT_ATOMS: atom_id res chain seq x y z
N ALA A 1 -13.76 17.19 -3.08
CA ALA A 1 -12.73 16.24 -2.66
C ALA A 1 -12.31 15.33 -3.84
N VAL A 2 -13.19 14.44 -4.36
CA VAL A 2 -12.85 13.47 -5.44
C VAL A 2 -12.21 14.15 -6.65
N GLN A 3 -12.78 15.24 -7.17
CA GLN A 3 -12.22 15.97 -8.32
C GLN A 3 -10.82 16.51 -8.06
N ASN A 4 -10.55 16.96 -6.83
CA ASN A 4 -9.22 17.42 -6.45
C ASN A 4 -8.21 16.28 -6.40
N SER A 5 -8.59 15.13 -5.84
CA SER A 5 -7.75 13.94 -5.83
C SER A 5 -7.44 13.46 -7.25
N ILE A 6 -8.46 13.40 -8.14
CA ILE A 6 -8.30 13.01 -9.55
C ILE A 6 -7.39 13.98 -10.30
N ALA A 7 -7.54 15.29 -10.08
CA ALA A 7 -6.74 16.30 -10.78
C ALA A 7 -5.25 16.29 -10.36
N ASN A 8 -4.95 15.83 -9.15
CA ASN A 8 -3.59 15.83 -8.59
C ASN A 8 -2.98 14.43 -8.48
N GLN A 9 -3.71 13.36 -8.83
CA GLN A 9 -3.12 12.04 -8.86
C GLN A 9 -2.22 11.86 -10.07
N PHE A 10 -1.20 11.03 -9.91
CA PHE A 10 -0.27 10.70 -10.99
C PHE A 10 0.18 9.25 -10.94
N MET A 11 0.61 8.76 -12.09
CA MET A 11 1.27 7.47 -12.20
C MET A 11 2.79 7.69 -12.23
N VAL A 12 3.52 6.83 -11.57
CA VAL A 12 4.97 6.70 -11.70
C VAL A 12 5.22 5.42 -12.49
N ALA A 13 5.75 5.57 -13.69
CA ALA A 13 6.04 4.45 -14.57
C ALA A 13 7.25 3.63 -14.09
N GLU A 14 7.37 2.38 -14.55
CA GLU A 14 8.45 1.46 -14.16
C GLU A 14 9.83 2.06 -14.41
N GLU A 15 10.03 2.70 -15.55
CA GLU A 15 11.29 3.32 -15.95
C GLU A 15 11.60 4.65 -15.26
N GLU A 16 10.63 5.21 -14.54
CA GLU A 16 10.81 6.48 -13.85
C GLU A 16 11.55 6.28 -12.52
N ASN A 17 12.75 6.85 -12.43
CA ASN A 17 13.52 6.91 -11.20
C ASN A 17 13.10 8.12 -10.37
N ILE A 18 12.86 7.87 -9.08
CA ILE A 18 12.61 8.92 -8.10
C ILE A 18 13.86 9.07 -7.26
N ASP A 19 14.67 10.07 -7.59
CA ASP A 19 15.83 10.39 -6.79
C ASP A 19 15.38 11.11 -5.51
N GLN A 20 15.64 10.48 -4.38
CA GLN A 20 15.49 11.09 -3.06
C GLN A 20 16.86 11.19 -2.40
N PRO A 21 17.29 12.40 -2.00
CA PRO A 21 18.47 12.53 -1.15
C PRO A 21 18.18 11.88 0.20
N ILE A 22 18.83 10.78 0.46
CA ILE A 22 18.68 10.02 1.70
C ILE A 22 19.61 10.64 2.74
N SER A 23 19.07 11.55 3.55
CA SER A 23 19.76 12.00 4.76
C SER A 23 18.84 11.68 5.94
N LYS A 24 19.18 10.65 6.71
CA LYS A 24 18.40 10.27 7.90
C LYS A 24 18.65 11.29 9.00
N THR A 25 17.68 12.16 9.24
CA THR A 25 17.76 13.24 10.24
C THR A 25 16.78 13.06 11.41
N THR A 26 15.80 12.15 11.28
CA THR A 26 14.74 11.96 12.28
C THR A 26 14.75 10.56 12.89
N HIS A 27 14.23 10.46 14.11
CA HIS A 27 14.01 9.18 14.78
C HIS A 27 12.63 8.65 14.38
N THR A 28 12.61 7.66 13.49
CA THR A 28 11.36 7.00 13.06
C THR A 28 10.81 6.12 14.18
N ARG A 29 9.53 6.28 14.50
CA ARG A 29 8.82 5.36 15.40
C ARG A 29 8.18 4.23 14.57
N TYR A 30 8.57 3.00 14.85
CA TYR A 30 8.03 1.81 14.22
C TYR A 30 6.95 1.17 15.10
N ILE A 31 5.82 0.82 14.49
CA ILE A 31 4.67 0.20 15.16
C ILE A 31 4.24 -1.02 14.35
N VAL A 32 3.87 -2.10 15.03
CA VAL A 32 3.17 -3.24 14.44
C VAL A 32 1.85 -3.38 15.15
N SER A 33 0.75 -3.31 14.42
CA SER A 33 -0.58 -3.38 14.99
C SER A 33 -1.45 -4.44 14.32
N GLY A 34 -2.49 -4.87 15.03
CA GLY A 34 -3.54 -5.74 14.49
C GLY A 34 -4.61 -4.99 13.72
N LYS A 35 -4.50 -3.66 13.62
CA LYS A 35 -5.47 -2.77 12.96
C LYS A 35 -5.55 -3.03 11.46
N ARG A 36 -6.65 -2.60 10.85
CA ARG A 36 -6.75 -2.44 9.41
C ARG A 36 -6.12 -1.12 8.97
N SER A 37 -5.90 -0.94 7.68
CA SER A 37 -5.10 0.19 7.17
C SER A 37 -5.70 1.56 7.51
N PHE A 38 -7.01 1.77 7.31
CA PHE A 38 -7.63 3.05 7.66
C PHE A 38 -7.89 3.20 9.16
N GLU A 39 -8.12 2.10 9.88
CA GLU A 39 -8.18 2.11 11.34
C GLU A 39 -6.85 2.59 11.95
N ALA A 40 -5.72 2.14 11.43
CA ALA A 40 -4.40 2.62 11.82
C ALA A 40 -4.18 4.09 11.41
N ALA A 41 -4.54 4.45 10.17
CA ALA A 41 -4.38 5.81 9.67
C ALA A 41 -5.19 6.84 10.46
N LYS A 42 -6.36 6.47 10.99
CA LYS A 42 -7.22 7.35 11.80
C LYS A 42 -6.52 7.90 13.04
N ASP A 43 -5.62 7.13 13.65
CA ASP A 43 -4.86 7.58 14.83
C ASP A 43 -3.95 8.78 14.55
N TYR A 44 -3.65 9.02 13.28
CA TYR A 44 -2.76 10.09 12.83
C TYR A 44 -3.49 11.16 12.03
N ALA A 45 -4.81 11.21 12.11
CA ALA A 45 -5.62 12.20 11.39
C ALA A 45 -5.10 13.62 11.64
N GLY A 46 -4.93 14.38 10.55
CA GLY A 46 -4.33 15.71 10.58
C GLY A 46 -2.84 15.76 10.19
N LYS A 47 -2.14 14.62 10.16
CA LYS A 47 -0.81 14.50 9.57
C LYS A 47 -0.87 14.20 8.07
N ASN A 48 0.27 14.35 7.38
CA ASN A 48 0.43 13.91 5.99
C ASN A 48 0.68 12.39 5.97
N ILE A 49 -0.36 11.61 5.70
CA ILE A 49 -0.37 10.14 5.84
C ILE A 49 -0.39 9.48 4.48
N ALA A 50 0.56 8.59 4.19
CA ALA A 50 0.47 7.66 3.07
C ALA A 50 -0.05 6.30 3.54
N VAL A 51 -0.97 5.71 2.78
CA VAL A 51 -1.49 4.35 2.97
C VAL A 51 -1.17 3.53 1.73
N LEU A 52 -0.49 2.39 1.90
CA LEU A 52 -0.24 1.46 0.80
C LEU A 52 -1.49 0.65 0.49
N ASN A 53 -1.99 0.78 -0.73
CA ASN A 53 -3.05 -0.07 -1.29
C ASN A 53 -2.42 -1.33 -1.91
N TYR A 54 -2.84 -2.52 -1.45
CA TYR A 54 -2.38 -3.83 -1.94
C TYR A 54 -3.13 -4.18 -3.22
N ALA A 55 -2.77 -3.47 -4.28
CA ALA A 55 -3.56 -3.39 -5.49
C ALA A 55 -3.57 -4.66 -6.33
N ASN A 56 -4.64 -4.78 -7.11
CA ASN A 56 -4.67 -5.59 -8.31
C ASN A 56 -4.40 -4.67 -9.52
N ASN A 57 -3.36 -4.92 -10.31
CA ASN A 57 -3.01 -4.09 -11.44
C ASN A 57 -3.85 -4.35 -12.71
N LEU A 58 -4.72 -5.35 -12.69
CA LEU A 58 -5.62 -5.69 -13.80
C LEU A 58 -7.09 -5.34 -13.50
N SER A 59 -7.48 -5.29 -12.20
CA SER A 59 -8.87 -5.05 -11.81
C SER A 59 -8.96 -3.81 -10.92
N ILE A 60 -9.71 -2.81 -11.37
CA ILE A 60 -9.87 -1.52 -10.67
C ILE A 60 -10.50 -1.74 -9.29
N GLY A 61 -9.72 -1.51 -8.23
CA GLY A 61 -10.17 -1.71 -6.85
C GLY A 61 -10.42 -3.19 -6.49
N GLY A 62 -9.84 -4.13 -7.25
CA GLY A 62 -10.07 -5.56 -7.05
C GLY A 62 -11.51 -5.96 -7.39
N ALA A 63 -12.25 -6.43 -6.39
CA ALA A 63 -13.67 -6.76 -6.50
C ALA A 63 -14.45 -6.06 -5.34
N PRO A 64 -14.59 -4.72 -5.36
CA PRO A 64 -14.97 -3.92 -4.19
C PRO A 64 -16.35 -4.26 -3.59
N PHE A 65 -17.24 -4.86 -4.38
CA PHE A 65 -18.57 -5.23 -3.94
C PHE A 65 -18.71 -6.71 -3.54
N TYR A 66 -17.69 -7.54 -3.76
CA TYR A 66 -17.78 -8.99 -3.60
C TYR A 66 -16.69 -9.58 -2.71
N ALA A 67 -15.53 -8.97 -2.63
CA ALA A 67 -14.40 -9.47 -1.84
C ALA A 67 -14.12 -8.61 -0.61
N GLY A 68 -13.43 -9.19 0.37
CA GLY A 68 -13.15 -8.58 1.67
C GLY A 68 -11.67 -8.32 1.94
N ALA A 69 -10.82 -8.29 0.90
CA ALA A 69 -9.41 -8.00 1.06
C ALA A 69 -9.15 -6.50 1.29
N GLN A 70 -7.89 -6.12 1.44
CA GLN A 70 -7.52 -4.77 1.85
C GLN A 70 -7.91 -3.71 0.81
N GLU A 71 -7.62 -3.92 -0.48
CA GLU A 71 -7.96 -2.98 -1.55
C GLU A 71 -9.46 -2.70 -1.62
N GLU A 72 -10.25 -3.77 -1.56
CA GLU A 72 -11.72 -3.66 -1.59
C GLU A 72 -12.26 -2.91 -0.36
N SER A 73 -11.65 -3.12 0.80
CA SER A 73 -12.00 -2.38 2.01
C SER A 73 -11.70 -0.89 1.86
N LEU A 74 -10.51 -0.53 1.35
CA LEU A 74 -10.16 0.86 1.08
C LEU A 74 -11.15 1.52 0.11
N CYS A 75 -11.51 0.82 -0.96
CA CYS A 75 -12.47 1.31 -1.96
C CYS A 75 -13.88 1.52 -1.38
N ARG A 76 -14.33 0.65 -0.47
CA ARG A 76 -15.65 0.80 0.17
C ARG A 76 -15.71 1.89 1.23
N CYS A 77 -14.58 2.19 1.86
CA CYS A 77 -14.50 3.11 3.00
C CYS A 77 -14.14 4.54 2.61
N SER A 78 -13.74 4.78 1.36
CA SER A 78 -13.19 6.07 0.95
C SER A 78 -13.57 6.48 -0.47
N THR A 79 -13.07 7.63 -0.89
CA THR A 79 -13.18 8.15 -2.25
C THR A 79 -12.14 7.54 -3.21
N LEU A 80 -11.48 6.45 -2.86
CA LEU A 80 -10.42 5.86 -3.67
C LEU A 80 -10.95 5.27 -5.00
N LEU A 81 -12.06 4.54 -4.96
CA LEU A 81 -12.57 3.84 -6.16
C LEU A 81 -12.77 4.74 -7.38
N PRO A 82 -13.46 5.89 -7.30
CA PRO A 82 -13.58 6.81 -8.43
C PRO A 82 -12.23 7.38 -8.90
N CYS A 83 -11.25 7.53 -8.02
CA CYS A 83 -9.89 7.94 -8.39
C CYS A 83 -9.21 6.85 -9.23
N LEU A 84 -9.28 5.59 -8.81
CA LEU A 84 -8.76 4.46 -9.58
C LEU A 84 -9.48 4.30 -10.93
N GLN A 85 -10.80 4.53 -10.98
CA GLN A 85 -11.56 4.52 -12.24
C GLN A 85 -11.07 5.58 -13.23
N ALA A 86 -10.65 6.75 -12.75
CA ALA A 86 -10.06 7.79 -13.61
C ALA A 86 -8.71 7.36 -14.21
N MET A 87 -8.00 6.41 -13.58
CA MET A 87 -6.74 5.83 -14.09
C MET A 87 -6.95 4.64 -15.05
N LYS A 88 -8.19 4.36 -15.43
CA LYS A 88 -8.53 3.19 -16.28
C LYS A 88 -7.70 3.08 -17.54
N ALA A 89 -7.56 4.16 -18.29
CA ALA A 89 -6.83 4.15 -19.55
C ALA A 89 -5.31 4.09 -19.36
N SER A 90 -4.76 4.92 -18.48
CA SER A 90 -3.32 5.11 -18.31
C SER A 90 -2.66 3.98 -17.53
N PHE A 91 -3.37 3.33 -16.60
CA PHE A 91 -2.83 2.27 -15.76
C PHE A 91 -3.42 0.90 -16.11
N TYR A 92 -4.71 0.69 -15.92
CA TYR A 92 -5.30 -0.66 -16.02
C TYR A 92 -5.33 -1.21 -17.45
N HIS A 93 -5.71 -0.39 -18.46
CA HIS A 93 -5.69 -0.85 -19.87
C HIS A 93 -4.26 -1.11 -20.34
N LYS A 94 -3.28 -0.26 -19.95
CA LYS A 94 -1.86 -0.50 -20.22
C LYS A 94 -1.43 -1.87 -19.70
N HIS A 95 -1.75 -2.20 -18.44
CA HIS A 95 -1.39 -3.49 -17.85
C HIS A 95 -2.10 -4.68 -18.52
N HIS A 96 -3.37 -4.54 -18.88
CA HIS A 96 -4.07 -5.56 -19.65
C HIS A 96 -3.40 -5.81 -21.02
N GLU A 97 -2.97 -4.76 -21.71
CA GLU A 97 -2.26 -4.88 -22.97
C GLU A 97 -0.92 -5.58 -22.79
N LEU A 98 -0.09 -5.13 -21.83
CA LEU A 98 1.20 -5.74 -21.52
C LEU A 98 1.06 -7.24 -21.17
N TYR A 99 0.03 -7.59 -20.40
CA TYR A 99 -0.23 -8.97 -20.01
C TYR A 99 -0.70 -9.81 -21.19
N SER A 100 -1.62 -9.30 -22.01
CA SER A 100 -2.16 -10.01 -23.19
C SER A 100 -1.11 -10.24 -24.27
N THR A 101 -0.17 -9.31 -24.44
CA THR A 101 0.95 -9.39 -25.40
C THR A 101 2.17 -10.12 -24.83
N LYS A 102 2.10 -10.65 -23.59
CA LYS A 102 3.19 -11.33 -22.86
C LYS A 102 4.45 -10.47 -22.65
N GLN A 103 4.29 -9.16 -22.66
CA GLN A 103 5.36 -8.22 -22.27
C GLN A 103 5.47 -8.08 -20.74
N MET A 104 4.41 -8.47 -20.04
CA MET A 104 4.37 -8.55 -18.58
C MET A 104 3.79 -9.91 -18.17
N ASP A 105 4.37 -10.54 -17.16
CA ASP A 105 3.90 -11.80 -16.58
C ASP A 105 3.31 -11.61 -15.18
N PHE A 106 3.20 -12.69 -14.41
CA PHE A 106 2.67 -12.68 -13.04
C PHE A 106 3.52 -11.88 -12.04
N MET A 107 4.77 -11.56 -12.38
CA MET A 107 5.61 -10.69 -11.56
C MET A 107 5.13 -9.24 -11.64
N GLY A 108 4.37 -8.88 -12.67
CA GLY A 108 3.93 -7.50 -12.91
C GLY A 108 5.10 -6.58 -13.24
N ASN A 109 4.88 -5.28 -13.14
CA ASN A 109 5.89 -4.24 -13.28
C ASN A 109 5.88 -3.29 -12.06
N ASP A 110 6.74 -2.28 -12.06
CA ASP A 110 6.91 -1.36 -10.94
C ASP A 110 6.08 -0.07 -11.09
N ASP A 111 5.10 -0.05 -12.00
CA ASP A 111 4.14 1.05 -12.11
C ASP A 111 3.35 1.20 -10.79
N LEU A 112 3.16 2.42 -10.34
CA LEU A 112 2.29 2.73 -9.21
C LEU A 112 1.49 4.01 -9.45
N ILE A 113 0.41 4.19 -8.69
CA ILE A 113 -0.38 5.42 -8.68
C ILE A 113 -0.25 6.06 -7.30
N TYR A 114 0.01 7.37 -7.27
CA TYR A 114 -0.13 8.19 -6.09
C TYR A 114 -1.42 8.99 -6.19
N THR A 115 -2.34 8.80 -5.24
CA THR A 115 -3.62 9.50 -5.18
C THR A 115 -3.67 10.34 -3.90
N PRO A 116 -3.52 11.68 -3.98
CA PRO A 116 -3.55 12.54 -2.81
C PRO A 116 -4.97 12.79 -2.31
N GLU A 117 -5.07 13.14 -1.03
CA GLU A 117 -6.30 13.64 -0.38
C GLU A 117 -7.54 12.75 -0.53
N VAL A 118 -7.35 11.43 -0.55
CA VAL A 118 -8.46 10.46 -0.51
C VAL A 118 -9.21 10.64 0.81
N VAL A 119 -10.52 10.88 0.73
CA VAL A 119 -11.37 11.07 1.92
C VAL A 119 -11.87 9.73 2.42
N VAL A 120 -11.56 9.39 3.67
CA VAL A 120 -12.09 8.24 4.38
C VAL A 120 -13.35 8.68 5.12
N PHE A 121 -14.50 8.06 4.81
CA PHE A 121 -15.81 8.43 5.34
C PHE A 121 -16.58 7.26 5.94
N LYS A 122 -16.05 6.05 5.85
CA LYS A 122 -16.56 4.86 6.54
C LYS A 122 -15.47 4.22 7.36
N SER A 123 -15.86 3.65 8.50
CA SER A 123 -14.95 2.86 9.33
C SER A 123 -14.62 1.53 8.64
N ASP A 124 -13.36 1.12 8.67
CA ASP A 124 -12.91 -0.21 8.28
C ASP A 124 -12.49 -1.07 9.48
N GLU A 125 -12.89 -0.66 10.68
CA GLU A 125 -12.62 -1.39 11.92
C GLU A 125 -13.19 -2.81 11.87
N ARG A 126 -12.46 -3.76 12.49
CA ARG A 126 -12.86 -5.18 12.48
C ARG A 126 -14.15 -5.50 13.20
N THR A 127 -14.56 -4.62 14.10
CA THR A 127 -15.83 -4.70 14.84
C THR A 127 -17.04 -4.37 13.96
N ASP A 128 -16.81 -3.66 12.87
CA ASP A 128 -17.85 -3.33 11.93
C ASP A 128 -18.25 -4.57 11.09
N PRO A 129 -19.54 -4.69 10.74
CA PRO A 129 -20.00 -5.75 9.87
C PRO A 129 -19.42 -5.65 8.46
N VAL A 130 -19.75 -6.63 7.59
CA VAL A 130 -19.27 -6.69 6.20
C VAL A 130 -19.49 -5.39 5.42
N TYR A 131 -20.52 -4.64 5.78
CA TYR A 131 -20.79 -3.30 5.26
C TYR A 131 -20.29 -2.27 6.28
N PRO A 132 -19.15 -1.62 6.03
CA PRO A 132 -18.58 -0.69 6.98
C PRO A 132 -19.52 0.47 7.29
N ARG A 133 -19.54 0.86 8.57
CA ARG A 133 -20.41 1.92 9.08
C ARG A 133 -19.98 3.28 8.54
N MET A 134 -20.94 4.09 8.10
CA MET A 134 -20.72 5.51 7.82
C MET A 134 -20.29 6.22 9.10
N MET A 135 -19.19 6.96 9.02
CA MET A 135 -18.74 7.82 10.11
C MET A 135 -19.49 9.16 10.10
N ASN A 136 -19.59 9.82 11.26
CA ASN A 136 -20.02 11.20 11.32
C ASN A 136 -19.07 12.09 10.53
N ARG A 137 -19.54 13.22 10.02
CA ARG A 137 -18.75 14.09 9.13
C ARG A 137 -17.49 14.63 9.80
N GLU A 138 -17.55 14.87 11.09
CA GLU A 138 -16.44 15.34 11.93
C GLU A 138 -15.34 14.30 12.12
N GLU A 139 -15.65 13.02 11.90
CA GLU A 139 -14.70 11.90 11.96
C GLU A 139 -14.02 11.63 10.62
N TRP A 140 -14.48 12.28 9.52
CA TRP A 140 -13.88 12.08 8.21
C TRP A 140 -12.47 12.63 8.20
N PHE A 141 -11.56 11.91 7.58
CA PHE A 141 -10.17 12.33 7.48
C PHE A 141 -9.62 12.05 6.08
N LYS A 142 -8.47 12.64 5.78
CA LYS A 142 -7.81 12.50 4.49
C LYS A 142 -6.54 11.67 4.64
N VAL A 143 -6.23 10.90 3.61
CA VAL A 143 -4.96 10.19 3.44
C VAL A 143 -4.51 10.28 1.99
N ASN A 144 -3.24 10.10 1.74
CA ASN A 144 -2.72 9.83 0.41
C ASN A 144 -2.66 8.31 0.23
N VAL A 145 -2.97 7.82 -0.95
CA VAL A 145 -2.95 6.37 -1.23
C VAL A 145 -1.92 6.08 -2.30
N ILE A 146 -1.01 5.14 -1.99
CA ILE A 146 -0.05 4.58 -2.95
C ILE A 146 -0.61 3.25 -3.41
N THR A 147 -1.06 3.19 -4.66
CA THR A 147 -1.62 1.98 -5.28
C THR A 147 -0.53 1.24 -6.02
N CYS A 148 -0.11 0.09 -5.52
CA CYS A 148 0.97 -0.71 -6.09
C CYS A 148 0.68 -2.20 -5.94
N ALA A 149 0.79 -2.96 -7.04
CA ALA A 149 0.56 -4.40 -7.04
C ALA A 149 1.84 -5.17 -6.70
N ALA A 150 1.71 -6.16 -5.83
CA ALA A 150 2.77 -7.15 -5.61
C ALA A 150 2.75 -8.23 -6.71
N PRO A 151 3.84 -8.98 -6.92
CA PRO A 151 3.85 -10.17 -7.77
C PRO A 151 2.76 -11.17 -7.37
N GLN A 152 2.14 -11.81 -8.36
CA GLN A 152 1.08 -12.80 -8.16
C GLN A 152 1.66 -14.20 -7.97
N MET A 153 2.32 -14.43 -6.84
CA MET A 153 3.07 -15.68 -6.58
C MET A 153 2.17 -16.91 -6.45
N GLN A 154 0.87 -16.77 -6.27
CA GLN A 154 -0.08 -17.89 -6.28
C GLN A 154 -0.13 -18.64 -7.64
N ILE A 155 0.33 -17.99 -8.73
CA ILE A 155 0.37 -18.58 -10.08
C ILE A 155 1.74 -19.27 -10.32
N ALA A 156 2.77 -18.85 -9.59
CA ALA A 156 4.12 -19.33 -9.78
C ALA A 156 4.29 -20.80 -9.33
N LYS A 157 4.89 -21.65 -10.18
CA LYS A 157 5.26 -23.01 -9.79
C LYS A 157 6.47 -23.03 -8.86
N LYS A 158 7.35 -22.05 -8.98
CA LYS A 158 8.53 -21.81 -8.13
C LYS A 158 8.84 -20.31 -8.11
N TYR A 159 9.55 -19.85 -7.09
CA TYR A 159 10.01 -18.47 -7.03
C TYR A 159 11.07 -18.21 -8.12
N PRO A 160 10.91 -17.17 -8.94
CA PRO A 160 11.96 -16.73 -9.86
C PRO A 160 13.24 -16.36 -9.11
N SER A 161 14.41 -16.52 -9.76
CA SER A 161 15.69 -16.20 -9.13
C SER A 161 15.85 -14.73 -8.76
N ASN A 162 15.20 -13.83 -9.52
CA ASN A 162 15.18 -12.37 -9.30
C ASN A 162 14.02 -11.89 -8.43
N TYR A 163 13.26 -12.81 -7.77
CA TYR A 163 12.05 -12.44 -7.02
C TYR A 163 12.31 -11.38 -5.95
N GLU A 164 13.37 -11.55 -5.15
CA GLU A 164 13.68 -10.59 -4.09
C GLU A 164 14.13 -9.24 -4.64
N ASP A 165 14.83 -9.20 -5.78
CA ASP A 165 15.26 -7.97 -6.42
C ASP A 165 14.05 -7.17 -6.92
N VAL A 166 13.07 -7.84 -7.53
CA VAL A 166 11.81 -7.22 -7.98
C VAL A 166 11.04 -6.64 -6.79
N ILE A 167 10.86 -7.42 -5.71
CA ILE A 167 10.16 -6.94 -4.51
C ILE A 167 10.91 -5.75 -3.89
N ARG A 168 12.23 -5.81 -3.81
CA ARG A 168 13.09 -4.74 -3.28
C ARG A 168 12.97 -3.45 -4.09
N ALA A 169 13.04 -3.54 -5.40
CA ALA A 169 12.91 -2.39 -6.30
C ALA A 169 11.52 -1.73 -6.13
N ARG A 170 10.47 -2.53 -6.10
CA ARG A 170 9.09 -2.05 -5.95
C ARG A 170 8.83 -1.42 -4.59
N ILE A 171 9.30 -2.04 -3.50
CA ILE A 171 9.23 -1.43 -2.16
C ILE A 171 10.00 -0.11 -2.13
N LYS A 172 11.21 -0.07 -2.72
CA LYS A 172 11.98 1.17 -2.81
C LYS A 172 11.16 2.27 -3.49
N LYS A 173 10.58 2.01 -4.64
CA LYS A 173 9.75 2.97 -5.38
C LYS A 173 8.54 3.46 -4.56
N ILE A 174 7.86 2.57 -3.83
CA ILE A 174 6.78 2.95 -2.90
C ILE A 174 7.28 3.95 -1.86
N LEU A 175 8.43 3.67 -1.24
CA LEU A 175 8.99 4.52 -0.19
C LEU A 175 9.53 5.84 -0.76
N ASP A 176 10.13 5.82 -1.95
CA ASP A 176 10.61 7.03 -2.66
C ASP A 176 9.45 8.00 -2.94
N VAL A 177 8.33 7.50 -3.47
CA VAL A 177 7.13 8.34 -3.72
C VAL A 177 6.59 8.90 -2.42
N ALA A 178 6.46 8.07 -1.38
CA ALA A 178 5.97 8.52 -0.09
C ALA A 178 6.84 9.63 0.51
N ALA A 179 8.17 9.52 0.38
CA ALA A 179 9.11 10.50 0.88
C ALA A 179 9.12 11.79 0.04
N LYS A 180 9.07 11.67 -1.30
CA LYS A 180 8.99 12.80 -2.24
C LYS A 180 7.75 13.67 -1.95
N GLU A 181 6.64 13.02 -1.69
CA GLU A 181 5.37 13.68 -1.36
C GLU A 181 5.28 14.11 0.12
N LYS A 182 6.42 14.08 0.84
CA LYS A 182 6.58 14.57 2.22
C LYS A 182 5.59 13.96 3.21
N ASN A 183 5.24 12.69 3.03
CA ASN A 183 4.40 12.00 3.99
C ASN A 183 5.17 11.82 5.31
N GLU A 184 4.55 12.22 6.42
CA GLU A 184 5.10 12.11 7.77
C GLU A 184 4.88 10.70 8.34
N VAL A 185 3.74 10.11 7.97
CA VAL A 185 3.30 8.79 8.42
C VAL A 185 3.11 7.89 7.22
N ILE A 186 3.59 6.65 7.31
CA ILE A 186 3.32 5.63 6.30
C ILE A 186 2.69 4.39 6.92
N ILE A 187 1.52 4.00 6.41
CA ILE A 187 0.79 2.80 6.80
C ILE A 187 1.08 1.70 5.78
N LEU A 188 1.78 0.70 6.23
CA LEU A 188 2.21 -0.48 5.49
C LEU A 188 1.57 -1.75 6.06
N GLY A 189 2.01 -2.93 5.62
CA GLY A 189 1.61 -4.20 6.20
C GLY A 189 1.99 -5.40 5.32
N ALA A 190 1.20 -6.45 5.37
CA ALA A 190 1.48 -7.72 4.68
C ALA A 190 1.15 -7.64 3.17
N TRP A 191 1.77 -6.67 2.48
CA TRP A 191 1.57 -6.38 1.06
C TRP A 191 1.83 -7.61 0.18
N GLY A 192 0.84 -8.00 -0.59
CA GLY A 192 0.88 -9.18 -1.45
C GLY A 192 0.90 -10.53 -0.74
N CYS A 193 0.90 -10.58 0.60
CA CYS A 193 1.05 -11.84 1.34
C CYS A 193 -0.27 -12.63 1.51
N GLY A 194 -1.40 -12.03 1.16
CA GLY A 194 -2.72 -12.67 1.21
C GLY A 194 -2.98 -13.53 -0.02
N ALA A 195 -3.87 -13.06 -0.90
CA ALA A 195 -4.26 -13.77 -2.12
C ALA A 195 -3.06 -14.05 -3.06
N PHE A 196 -2.12 -13.13 -3.17
CA PHE A 196 -0.95 -13.24 -4.06
C PHE A 196 0.18 -14.13 -3.52
N LYS A 197 0.11 -14.60 -2.26
CA LYS A 197 1.01 -15.62 -1.67
C LYS A 197 2.49 -15.23 -1.61
N ASN A 198 2.82 -13.93 -1.55
CA ASN A 198 4.20 -13.53 -1.28
C ASN A 198 4.63 -13.95 0.16
N PRO A 199 5.88 -14.41 0.37
CA PRO A 199 6.35 -14.83 1.69
C PRO A 199 6.44 -13.65 2.66
N LYS A 200 5.74 -13.73 3.78
CA LYS A 200 5.66 -12.66 4.79
C LYS A 200 7.04 -12.27 5.33
N GLU A 201 7.92 -13.24 5.55
CA GLU A 201 9.26 -13.05 6.07
C GLU A 201 10.14 -12.23 5.11
N VAL A 202 10.03 -12.51 3.81
CA VAL A 202 10.77 -11.76 2.78
C VAL A 202 10.25 -10.33 2.68
N VAL A 203 8.93 -10.16 2.56
CA VAL A 203 8.31 -8.84 2.45
C VAL A 203 8.61 -7.98 3.69
N ALA A 204 8.45 -8.54 4.89
CA ALA A 204 8.74 -7.83 6.14
C ALA A 204 10.21 -7.41 6.25
N ARG A 205 11.14 -8.33 5.94
CA ARG A 205 12.57 -8.05 5.95
C ARG A 205 12.93 -6.92 4.98
N LEU A 206 12.46 -7.01 3.74
CA LEU A 206 12.79 -6.02 2.71
C LEU A 206 12.23 -4.63 3.03
N PHE A 207 11.00 -4.53 3.57
CA PHE A 207 10.49 -3.25 4.07
C PHE A 207 11.37 -2.68 5.16
N VAL A 208 11.70 -3.46 6.19
CA VAL A 208 12.48 -2.98 7.34
C VAL A 208 13.90 -2.60 6.92
N ASP A 209 14.53 -3.38 6.03
CA ASP A 209 15.86 -3.08 5.51
C ASP A 209 15.92 -1.74 4.76
N LEU A 210 14.91 -1.47 3.91
CA LEU A 210 14.87 -0.24 3.12
C LEU A 210 14.47 0.97 3.96
N LEU A 211 13.51 0.82 4.89
CA LEU A 211 13.01 1.91 5.74
C LEU A 211 14.10 2.60 6.58
N LYS A 212 15.22 1.94 6.83
CA LYS A 212 16.37 2.56 7.51
C LYS A 212 16.91 3.80 6.78
N ASN A 213 16.63 3.90 5.50
CA ASN A 213 17.13 4.97 4.63
C ASN A 213 16.12 6.12 4.46
N TYR A 214 14.99 6.11 5.16
CA TYR A 214 13.92 7.11 4.99
C TYR A 214 13.61 7.84 6.31
N ASN A 215 13.06 9.05 6.19
CA ASN A 215 12.74 9.96 7.30
C ASN A 215 11.23 10.10 7.50
N PHE A 216 10.53 8.99 7.74
CA PHE A 216 9.16 9.06 8.24
C PHE A 216 9.18 9.27 9.75
N GLU A 217 8.26 10.08 10.28
CA GLU A 217 8.07 10.18 11.74
C GLU A 217 7.53 8.85 12.29
N ILE A 218 6.57 8.27 11.57
CA ILE A 218 5.90 7.03 11.98
C ILE A 218 5.80 6.08 10.80
N VAL A 219 6.18 4.83 11.05
CA VAL A 219 5.92 3.69 10.17
C VAL A 219 5.08 2.69 10.94
N GLU A 220 3.86 2.44 10.46
CA GLU A 220 3.00 1.44 11.06
C GLU A 220 2.71 0.29 10.09
N PHE A 221 3.03 -0.93 10.53
CA PHE A 221 2.62 -2.16 9.85
C PHE A 221 1.27 -2.64 10.41
N ALA A 222 0.20 -2.27 9.70
CA ALA A 222 -1.18 -2.64 10.02
C ALA A 222 -1.51 -4.02 9.42
N LEU A 223 -1.52 -5.07 10.25
CA LEU A 223 -1.57 -6.46 9.78
C LEU A 223 -2.98 -7.02 9.63
N ALA A 224 -4.00 -6.25 9.99
CA ALA A 224 -5.41 -6.64 9.95
C ALA A 224 -5.65 -8.01 10.62
N THR A 225 -5.05 -8.28 11.77
CA THR A 225 -5.11 -9.57 12.46
C THR A 225 -5.62 -9.44 13.90
N ARG A 226 -6.35 -10.47 14.38
CA ARG A 226 -6.69 -10.63 15.80
C ARG A 226 -5.66 -11.48 16.55
N ASN A 227 -4.72 -12.10 15.83
CA ASN A 227 -3.68 -12.91 16.41
C ASN A 227 -2.60 -12.03 17.06
N ASP A 228 -1.76 -12.65 17.86
CA ASP A 228 -0.62 -11.97 18.46
C ASP A 228 0.30 -11.36 17.39
N VAL A 229 0.39 -10.04 17.37
CA VAL A 229 1.28 -9.30 16.45
C VAL A 229 2.75 -9.39 16.87
N GLN A 230 3.05 -9.70 18.16
CA GLN A 230 4.42 -9.81 18.66
C GLN A 230 5.18 -10.96 18.01
N GLY A 231 4.50 -12.05 17.68
CA GLY A 231 5.05 -13.17 16.94
C GLY A 231 5.04 -13.01 15.41
N SER A 232 4.66 -11.84 14.88
CA SER A 232 4.58 -11.63 13.44
C SER A 232 5.95 -11.53 12.75
N ALA A 233 5.99 -11.79 11.44
CA ALA A 233 7.19 -11.60 10.61
C ALA A 233 7.71 -10.16 10.68
N PHE A 234 6.81 -9.17 10.74
CA PHE A 234 7.14 -7.75 10.82
C PHE A 234 7.79 -7.39 12.17
N THR A 235 7.23 -7.87 13.28
CA THR A 235 7.83 -7.67 14.60
C THR A 235 9.22 -8.30 14.69
N ARG A 236 9.36 -9.55 14.22
CA ARG A 236 10.68 -10.21 14.16
C ARG A 236 11.68 -9.46 13.28
N ALA A 237 11.25 -8.90 12.16
CA ALA A 237 12.12 -8.14 11.28
C ALA A 237 12.62 -6.85 11.95
N LEU A 238 11.75 -6.10 12.65
CA LEU A 238 12.14 -4.92 13.42
C LEU A 238 13.13 -5.27 14.55
N GLN A 239 12.85 -6.31 15.32
CA GLN A 239 13.73 -6.76 16.41
C GLN A 239 15.13 -7.15 15.92
N ARG A 240 15.23 -7.91 14.81
CA ARG A 240 16.52 -8.29 14.22
C ARG A 240 17.33 -7.11 13.73
N ASN A 241 16.65 -6.07 13.29
CA ASN A 241 17.28 -4.85 12.78
C ASN A 241 17.53 -3.78 13.84
N LYS A 242 17.15 -4.03 15.10
CA LYS A 242 17.29 -3.11 16.25
C LYS A 242 16.65 -1.72 15.98
N VAL A 243 15.54 -1.70 15.32
CA VAL A 243 14.71 -0.52 15.01
C VAL A 243 13.33 -0.68 15.61
#